data_6d0fb8b605a5554ac2c288fd2067796a
#
_entry.id   6d0fb8b605a5554ac2c288fd2067796a
#
_cell.length_a   1.000
_cell.length_b   1.000
_cell.length_c   1.000
_cell.angle_alpha   90.00
_cell.angle_beta   90.00
_cell.angle_gamma   90.00
#
_symmetry.space_group_name_H-M   'P 1'
#
loop_
_entity.id
_entity.type
_entity.pdbx_description
1 polymer ?
#
loop_
_entity_poly.entity_id
_entity_poly.type
_entity_poly.pdbx_seq_one_letter_code
_entity_poly.pdbx_strand_id
1 'polypeptide(L)'
;MKRAVMLFLAAGLLLNMTSGAWAADVSIKGQWQNGFSWADRNPLKSANASVDRFKASTRLRTQIDIVASDSLKGVAFFEVGHQNWGTNDAALGTDGKVVKVRYSYVDWVIPKTDAKVRMGLQPFDIATFAVPYAAFMTDGAGLSLSGNFTENVGATLFWVRAYNNDERTVSHDAMDVIGLAVPVQFDGIRMNPFGMYSAIGKDTHFGAGANNKTGVASGLLPVGTEKIVADSHDNHGNAWWGGLSAEMTLFSPLRVAVDGIYGKVDMGKMGNQDLKRAGWYAALAAEYKTDFATPGLTFWYASGDDANALDGSERMPVIDSDVALTSFGYDGGMYNRSNTFNGTDISGSWGIMAELKDISFIEALSHEFRAAMIKGTNNTEMVRSGVVAHDAMATVGNNMYLTTKDKLWEVNFDSQYKLYEGLTLAFELGYIYLEADKELWNDLYKENNFQAAFSVTYKF
;
A
#
# COMPACT_ATOMS: atom_id res chain seq x y z
N MET A 1 -19.16 -16.31 -26.34
CA MET A 1 -19.47 -16.82 -24.99
C MET A 1 -19.39 -15.76 -23.90
N LYS A 2 -18.39 -14.84 -23.84
CA LYS A 2 -18.28 -13.81 -22.78
C LYS A 2 -19.43 -12.78 -22.72
N ARG A 3 -20.04 -12.44 -23.85
CA ARG A 3 -21.21 -11.51 -23.91
C ARG A 3 -22.53 -12.12 -23.42
N ALA A 4 -22.69 -13.45 -23.53
CA ALA A 4 -23.86 -14.15 -23.03
C ALA A 4 -23.90 -14.24 -21.51
N VAL A 5 -22.75 -14.34 -20.84
CA VAL A 5 -22.65 -14.41 -19.35
C VAL A 5 -23.05 -13.09 -18.70
N MET A 6 -22.70 -11.94 -19.28
CA MET A 6 -23.13 -10.62 -18.77
C MET A 6 -24.64 -10.38 -18.93
N LEU A 7 -25.24 -10.85 -20.02
CA LEU A 7 -26.68 -10.76 -20.22
C LEU A 7 -27.47 -11.68 -19.27
N PHE A 8 -26.91 -12.87 -18.95
CA PHE A 8 -27.54 -13.76 -17.96
C PHE A 8 -27.47 -13.23 -16.53
N LEU A 9 -26.39 -12.55 -16.14
CA LEU A 9 -26.27 -11.88 -14.83
C LEU A 9 -27.26 -10.70 -14.73
N ALA A 10 -27.41 -9.89 -15.77
CA ALA A 10 -28.38 -8.79 -15.80
C ALA A 10 -29.82 -9.29 -15.84
N ALA A 11 -30.13 -10.36 -16.58
CA ALA A 11 -31.45 -10.97 -16.65
C ALA A 11 -31.82 -11.73 -15.38
N GLY A 12 -30.84 -12.36 -14.69
CA GLY A 12 -31.06 -13.03 -13.41
C GLY A 12 -31.43 -12.06 -12.29
N LEU A 13 -30.91 -10.83 -12.32
CA LEU A 13 -31.27 -9.76 -11.38
C LEU A 13 -32.71 -9.21 -11.62
N LEU A 14 -33.18 -9.25 -12.86
CA LEU A 14 -34.51 -8.72 -13.22
C LEU A 14 -35.65 -9.75 -13.05
N LEU A 15 -35.37 -11.04 -13.08
CA LEU A 15 -36.40 -12.12 -13.03
C LEU A 15 -36.79 -12.55 -11.60
N ASN A 16 -36.09 -12.12 -10.56
CA ASN A 16 -36.40 -12.43 -9.17
C ASN A 16 -37.38 -11.45 -8.50
N MET A 17 -37.99 -10.54 -9.24
CA MET A 17 -38.92 -9.53 -8.69
C MET A 17 -40.37 -10.03 -8.45
N THR A 18 -40.69 -11.32 -8.68
CA THR A 18 -42.09 -11.77 -8.66
C THR A 18 -42.44 -12.93 -7.72
N SER A 19 -41.53 -13.37 -6.88
CA SER A 19 -41.87 -14.38 -5.87
C SER A 19 -41.31 -13.96 -4.53
N GLY A 20 -42.14 -13.45 -3.63
CA GLY A 20 -41.92 -13.26 -2.18
C GLY A 20 -40.47 -13.10 -1.69
N ALA A 21 -39.59 -12.61 -2.55
CA ALA A 21 -38.20 -12.38 -2.27
C ALA A 21 -38.10 -11.20 -1.32
N TRP A 22 -37.41 -11.38 -0.26
CA TRP A 22 -36.96 -10.31 0.62
C TRP A 22 -36.31 -9.23 -0.25
N ALA A 23 -36.95 -8.07 -0.35
CA ALA A 23 -36.41 -6.96 -1.12
C ALA A 23 -35.10 -6.56 -0.45
N ALA A 24 -33.96 -6.94 -1.03
CA ALA A 24 -32.67 -6.49 -0.56
C ALA A 24 -32.55 -4.99 -0.88
N ASP A 25 -32.16 -4.21 0.11
CA ASP A 25 -31.82 -2.81 -0.12
C ASP A 25 -30.50 -2.74 -0.88
N VAL A 26 -30.49 -1.95 -1.96
CA VAL A 26 -29.30 -1.76 -2.78
C VAL A 26 -28.87 -0.31 -2.67
N SER A 27 -27.65 -0.08 -2.22
CA SER A 27 -27.04 1.25 -2.24
C SER A 27 -25.80 1.25 -3.11
N ILE A 28 -25.62 2.34 -3.85
CA ILE A 28 -24.47 2.55 -4.72
C ILE A 28 -23.73 3.79 -4.25
N LYS A 29 -22.43 3.66 -4.07
CA LYS A 29 -21.53 4.77 -3.72
C LYS A 29 -20.26 4.64 -4.50
N GLY A 30 -19.57 5.75 -4.72
CA GLY A 30 -18.37 5.68 -5.49
C GLY A 30 -17.59 6.97 -5.56
N GLN A 31 -16.55 6.91 -6.37
CA GLN A 31 -15.66 8.02 -6.61
C GLN A 31 -15.22 8.04 -8.07
N TRP A 32 -15.42 9.19 -8.71
CA TRP A 32 -14.91 9.47 -10.03
C TRP A 32 -13.79 10.49 -9.93
N GLN A 33 -12.57 10.11 -10.34
CA GLN A 33 -11.41 10.99 -10.32
C GLN A 33 -10.85 11.14 -11.73
N ASN A 34 -10.73 12.39 -12.17
CA ASN A 34 -9.96 12.77 -13.34
C ASN A 34 -8.76 13.60 -12.87
N GLY A 35 -7.59 13.30 -13.38
CA GLY A 35 -6.39 13.98 -12.93
C GLY A 35 -5.39 14.21 -14.04
N PHE A 36 -4.63 15.26 -13.84
CA PHE A 36 -3.55 15.71 -14.72
C PHE A 36 -2.30 15.78 -13.87
N SER A 37 -1.23 15.17 -14.30
CA SER A 37 0.06 15.28 -13.60
C SER A 37 1.16 15.63 -14.58
N TRP A 38 2.11 16.38 -14.08
CA TRP A 38 3.29 16.78 -14.79
C TRP A 38 4.50 16.54 -13.89
N ALA A 39 5.51 15.83 -14.41
CA ALA A 39 6.74 15.55 -13.72
C ALA A 39 7.92 15.89 -14.62
N ASP A 40 8.86 16.64 -14.11
CA ASP A 40 10.06 17.10 -14.82
C ASP A 40 11.01 15.93 -15.13
N ARG A 41 11.17 14.97 -14.23
CA ARG A 41 12.06 13.83 -14.46
C ARG A 41 11.55 12.53 -13.83
N ASN A 42 12.02 11.41 -14.39
CA ASN A 42 11.84 10.09 -13.81
C ASN A 42 13.21 9.61 -13.31
N PRO A 43 13.42 9.44 -12.00
CA PRO A 43 14.69 8.99 -11.43
C PRO A 43 15.10 7.59 -11.89
N LEU A 44 14.19 6.87 -12.50
CA LEU A 44 14.34 5.47 -12.90
C LEU A 44 14.92 5.29 -14.30
N LYS A 45 15.33 6.34 -14.98
CA LYS A 45 15.88 6.23 -16.34
C LYS A 45 17.16 7.02 -16.51
N SER A 46 18.08 6.40 -17.27
CA SER A 46 19.41 6.90 -17.61
C SER A 46 19.47 8.41 -17.92
N ALA A 47 20.57 9.05 -17.62
CA ALA A 47 20.86 10.48 -17.70
C ALA A 47 20.50 11.16 -19.04
N ASN A 48 20.17 10.41 -20.07
CA ASN A 48 19.80 10.92 -21.39
C ASN A 48 18.29 10.99 -21.63
N ALA A 49 17.46 10.67 -20.65
CA ALA A 49 16.00 10.74 -20.76
C ALA A 49 15.46 11.90 -19.90
N SER A 50 15.78 13.15 -20.26
CA SER A 50 14.95 14.26 -19.80
C SER A 50 13.58 14.11 -20.47
N VAL A 51 12.60 13.63 -19.74
CA VAL A 51 11.25 13.47 -20.28
C VAL A 51 10.30 14.19 -19.36
N ASP A 52 9.96 15.42 -19.75
CA ASP A 52 8.74 16.06 -19.26
C ASP A 52 7.58 15.11 -19.51
N ARG A 53 6.95 14.66 -18.44
CA ARG A 53 5.84 13.72 -18.55
C ARG A 53 4.56 14.40 -18.10
N PHE A 54 3.79 14.80 -19.08
CA PHE A 54 2.39 15.10 -18.87
C PHE A 54 1.60 13.80 -18.96
N LYS A 55 0.72 13.56 -17.97
CA LYS A 55 -0.24 12.47 -17.96
C LYS A 55 -1.62 13.02 -17.61
N ALA A 56 -2.61 12.56 -18.34
CA ALA A 56 -4.01 12.72 -17.98
C ALA A 56 -4.60 11.33 -17.72
N SER A 57 -5.38 11.17 -16.67
CA SER A 57 -5.93 9.86 -16.32
C SER A 57 -7.35 9.95 -15.77
N THR A 58 -8.05 8.84 -15.86
CA THR A 58 -9.39 8.67 -15.29
C THR A 58 -9.44 7.41 -14.46
N ARG A 59 -10.12 7.48 -13.32
CA ARG A 59 -10.48 6.33 -12.49
C ARG A 59 -11.89 6.48 -11.95
N LEU A 60 -12.71 5.44 -12.15
CA LEU A 60 -14.01 5.32 -11.51
C LEU A 60 -13.99 4.13 -10.58
N ARG A 61 -14.33 4.34 -9.32
CA ARG A 61 -14.56 3.29 -8.33
C ARG A 61 -16.04 3.30 -7.95
N THR A 62 -16.70 2.15 -8.01
CA THR A 62 -18.12 2.00 -7.69
C THR A 62 -18.32 0.81 -6.78
N GLN A 63 -18.89 1.03 -5.62
CA GLN A 63 -19.30 0.01 -4.68
C GLN A 63 -20.81 -0.15 -4.68
N ILE A 64 -21.26 -1.39 -4.78
CA ILE A 64 -22.65 -1.79 -4.68
C ILE A 64 -22.80 -2.59 -3.39
N ASP A 65 -23.59 -2.09 -2.47
CA ASP A 65 -23.96 -2.76 -1.21
C ASP A 65 -25.34 -3.39 -1.39
N ILE A 66 -25.46 -4.69 -1.16
CA ILE A 66 -26.71 -5.47 -1.26
C ILE A 66 -27.03 -5.96 0.15
N VAL A 67 -27.97 -5.32 0.82
CA VAL A 67 -28.34 -5.58 2.22
C VAL A 67 -29.60 -6.43 2.23
N ALA A 68 -29.46 -7.71 2.56
CA ALA A 68 -30.61 -8.63 2.68
C ALA A 68 -31.27 -8.58 4.05
N SER A 69 -30.52 -8.23 5.11
CA SER A 69 -30.99 -8.03 6.48
C SER A 69 -29.90 -7.32 7.29
N ASP A 70 -30.20 -6.96 8.55
CA ASP A 70 -29.22 -6.42 9.50
C ASP A 70 -28.03 -7.35 9.71
N SER A 71 -28.21 -8.64 9.46
CA SER A 71 -27.17 -9.65 9.66
C SER A 71 -26.46 -10.10 8.38
N LEU A 72 -26.96 -9.75 7.20
CA LEU A 72 -26.46 -10.28 5.93
C LEU A 72 -26.34 -9.19 4.86
N LYS A 73 -25.10 -8.97 4.39
CA LYS A 73 -24.78 -7.97 3.38
C LYS A 73 -23.78 -8.55 2.36
N GLY A 74 -24.05 -8.35 1.09
CA GLY A 74 -23.10 -8.54 0.00
C GLY A 74 -22.48 -7.23 -0.44
N VAL A 75 -21.22 -7.25 -0.85
CA VAL A 75 -20.50 -6.09 -1.39
C VAL A 75 -19.82 -6.48 -2.71
N ALA A 76 -20.06 -5.69 -3.74
CA ALA A 76 -19.32 -5.74 -5.00
C ALA A 76 -18.69 -4.38 -5.26
N PHE A 77 -17.37 -4.32 -5.46
CA PHE A 77 -16.63 -3.09 -5.69
C PHE A 77 -15.79 -3.20 -6.96
N PHE A 78 -16.08 -2.32 -7.89
CA PHE A 78 -15.43 -2.27 -9.20
C PHE A 78 -14.54 -1.05 -9.32
N GLU A 79 -13.44 -1.20 -10.07
CA GLU A 79 -12.61 -0.09 -10.52
C GLU A 79 -12.51 -0.13 -12.04
N VAL A 80 -12.87 0.98 -12.69
CA VAL A 80 -12.64 1.24 -14.11
C VAL A 80 -11.47 2.21 -14.24
N GLY A 81 -10.42 1.82 -14.96
CA GLY A 81 -9.14 2.53 -14.96
C GLY A 81 -8.33 2.08 -13.74
N HIS A 82 -7.35 2.66 -13.39
CA HIS A 82 -6.57 3.89 -13.54
C HIS A 82 -5.96 3.98 -14.96
N GLN A 83 -6.62 4.64 -15.86
CA GLN A 83 -6.26 4.64 -17.27
C GLN A 83 -5.70 6.00 -17.70
N ASN A 84 -4.48 5.99 -18.27
CA ASN A 84 -3.92 7.18 -18.90
C ASN A 84 -4.60 7.42 -20.26
N TRP A 85 -4.99 8.64 -20.53
CA TRP A 85 -5.60 9.01 -21.79
C TRP A 85 -4.61 8.88 -22.94
N GLY A 86 -5.09 8.41 -24.09
CA GLY A 86 -4.30 8.27 -25.31
C GLY A 86 -3.32 7.10 -25.33
N THR A 87 -3.33 6.23 -24.30
CA THR A 87 -2.45 5.04 -24.28
C THR A 87 -3.25 3.76 -24.52
N ASN A 88 -2.73 2.85 -25.34
CA ASN A 88 -3.30 1.53 -25.60
C ASN A 88 -4.84 1.55 -25.75
N ASP A 89 -5.55 1.02 -24.75
CA ASP A 89 -7.01 0.89 -24.74
C ASP A 89 -7.76 2.22 -24.49
N ALA A 90 -7.06 3.32 -24.19
CA ALA A 90 -7.62 4.66 -24.04
C ALA A 90 -7.23 5.60 -25.19
N ALA A 91 -6.75 5.07 -26.31
CA ALA A 91 -6.45 5.84 -27.52
C ALA A 91 -7.74 6.27 -28.24
N LEU A 92 -7.60 7.20 -29.18
CA LEU A 92 -8.73 7.72 -29.95
C LEU A 92 -9.54 6.57 -30.60
N GLY A 93 -10.85 6.58 -30.40
CA GLY A 93 -11.76 5.55 -30.91
C GLY A 93 -11.85 4.29 -30.03
N THR A 94 -11.22 4.28 -28.85
CA THR A 94 -11.33 3.18 -27.88
C THR A 94 -12.19 3.58 -26.68
N ASP A 95 -12.64 2.58 -25.92
CA ASP A 95 -13.45 2.78 -24.70
C ASP A 95 -12.58 2.87 -23.43
N GLY A 96 -11.26 2.79 -23.57
CA GLY A 96 -10.30 3.02 -22.49
C GLY A 96 -10.38 2.08 -21.31
N LYS A 97 -10.87 0.87 -21.50
CA LYS A 97 -11.27 0.02 -20.39
C LYS A 97 -10.21 -0.89 -19.81
N VAL A 98 -10.10 -0.84 -18.53
CA VAL A 98 -9.74 -1.98 -17.70
C VAL A 98 -10.75 -1.98 -16.56
N VAL A 99 -11.58 -2.99 -16.46
CA VAL A 99 -12.53 -3.16 -15.36
C VAL A 99 -11.98 -4.23 -14.43
N LYS A 100 -11.72 -3.84 -13.19
CA LYS A 100 -11.24 -4.74 -12.13
C LYS A 100 -12.32 -4.91 -11.08
N VAL A 101 -12.44 -6.11 -10.55
CA VAL A 101 -13.18 -6.35 -9.30
C VAL A 101 -12.19 -6.17 -8.17
N ARG A 102 -12.38 -5.16 -7.32
CA ARG A 102 -11.55 -4.95 -6.13
C ARG A 102 -12.08 -5.72 -4.95
N TYR A 103 -13.41 -5.68 -4.71
CA TYR A 103 -14.05 -6.45 -3.65
C TYR A 103 -15.21 -7.25 -4.19
N SER A 104 -15.37 -8.45 -3.64
CA SER A 104 -16.54 -9.31 -3.84
C SER A 104 -16.66 -10.20 -2.62
N TYR A 105 -17.41 -9.77 -1.61
CA TYR A 105 -17.51 -10.49 -0.35
C TYR A 105 -18.91 -10.43 0.24
N VAL A 106 -19.13 -11.34 1.19
CA VAL A 106 -20.33 -11.38 2.02
C VAL A 106 -19.94 -11.12 3.47
N ASP A 107 -20.65 -10.22 4.13
CA ASP A 107 -20.64 -10.00 5.56
C ASP A 107 -21.83 -10.72 6.21
N TRP A 108 -21.55 -11.53 7.21
CA TRP A 108 -22.53 -12.16 8.05
C TRP A 108 -22.26 -11.87 9.52
N VAL A 109 -23.18 -11.14 10.15
CA VAL A 109 -23.17 -10.93 11.61
C VAL A 109 -23.89 -12.11 12.25
N ILE A 110 -23.21 -12.83 13.14
CA ILE A 110 -23.81 -13.98 13.83
C ILE A 110 -24.93 -13.48 14.74
N PRO A 111 -26.18 -13.94 14.55
CA PRO A 111 -27.32 -13.42 15.31
C PRO A 111 -27.11 -13.48 16.82
N LYS A 112 -27.48 -12.41 17.52
CA LYS A 112 -27.34 -12.25 18.98
C LYS A 112 -25.89 -12.15 19.49
N THR A 113 -24.95 -11.82 18.61
CA THR A 113 -23.56 -11.59 18.96
C THR A 113 -23.03 -10.38 18.20
N ASP A 114 -21.84 -9.86 18.62
CA ASP A 114 -21.10 -8.84 17.87
C ASP A 114 -20.11 -9.46 16.89
N ALA A 115 -20.14 -10.78 16.74
CA ALA A 115 -19.22 -11.47 15.87
C ALA A 115 -19.67 -11.37 14.41
N LYS A 116 -18.74 -10.97 13.55
CA LYS A 116 -18.94 -10.82 12.10
C LYS A 116 -17.94 -11.71 11.35
N VAL A 117 -18.48 -12.51 10.44
CA VAL A 117 -17.70 -13.27 9.45
C VAL A 117 -17.76 -12.54 8.13
N ARG A 118 -16.61 -12.27 7.53
CA ARG A 118 -16.51 -11.75 6.15
C ARG A 118 -15.75 -12.76 5.31
N MET A 119 -16.27 -13.08 4.14
CA MET A 119 -15.69 -14.06 3.22
C MET A 119 -15.75 -13.58 1.78
N GLY A 120 -14.62 -13.67 1.08
CA GLY A 120 -14.45 -13.29 -0.32
C GLY A 120 -13.24 -12.39 -0.56
N LEU A 121 -13.24 -11.75 -1.72
CA LEU A 121 -12.23 -10.74 -2.07
C LEU A 121 -12.53 -9.46 -1.29
N GLN A 122 -11.64 -9.07 -0.39
CA GLN A 122 -11.88 -8.03 0.61
C GLN A 122 -10.58 -7.27 0.95
N PRO A 123 -10.67 -6.06 1.52
CA PRO A 123 -9.48 -5.39 2.06
C PRO A 123 -9.03 -6.06 3.36
N PHE A 124 -7.71 -6.19 3.50
CA PHE A 124 -7.02 -6.58 4.71
C PHE A 124 -5.99 -5.51 5.04
N ASP A 125 -5.99 -5.03 6.25
CA ASP A 125 -5.00 -4.09 6.75
C ASP A 125 -4.65 -4.34 8.23
N ILE A 126 -3.44 -3.97 8.58
CA ILE A 126 -2.99 -3.85 9.97
C ILE A 126 -2.83 -2.36 10.26
N ALA A 127 -3.70 -1.84 11.11
CA ALA A 127 -3.70 -0.42 11.45
C ALA A 127 -2.39 -0.03 12.15
N THR A 128 -1.68 0.93 11.58
CA THR A 128 -0.55 1.64 12.15
C THR A 128 -0.91 3.12 12.30
N PHE A 129 -0.49 3.77 13.40
CA PHE A 129 -1.00 5.09 13.77
C PHE A 129 0.02 6.22 13.58
N ALA A 130 1.32 5.92 13.61
CA ALA A 130 2.36 6.92 13.37
C ALA A 130 2.64 7.08 11.86
N VAL A 131 2.78 5.95 11.13
CA VAL A 131 2.92 5.93 9.67
C VAL A 131 1.86 5.02 9.08
N PRO A 132 0.86 5.56 8.36
CA PRO A 132 -0.21 4.76 7.80
C PRO A 132 0.30 3.68 6.84
N TYR A 133 -0.26 2.47 6.96
CA TYR A 133 -0.03 1.32 6.07
C TYR A 133 1.41 0.80 5.98
N ALA A 134 2.20 1.02 7.03
CA ALA A 134 3.60 0.60 7.06
C ALA A 134 3.81 -0.92 7.13
N ALA A 135 2.83 -1.68 7.64
CA ALA A 135 2.97 -3.11 7.87
C ALA A 135 2.35 -3.99 6.79
N PHE A 136 1.06 -3.81 6.57
CA PHE A 136 0.27 -4.69 5.71
C PHE A 136 -1.01 -3.97 5.29
N MET A 137 -1.21 -3.84 4.00
CA MET A 137 -2.45 -3.35 3.39
C MET A 137 -2.61 -4.00 2.02
N THR A 138 -3.65 -4.80 1.82
CA THR A 138 -3.89 -5.48 0.55
C THR A 138 -5.35 -5.73 0.27
N ASP A 139 -5.69 -5.89 -1.00
CA ASP A 139 -6.96 -6.46 -1.45
C ASP A 139 -6.73 -7.96 -1.71
N GLY A 140 -7.33 -8.84 -0.95
CA GLY A 140 -7.08 -10.28 -1.04
C GLY A 140 -8.35 -11.14 -0.89
N ALA A 141 -8.27 -12.37 -1.39
CA ALA A 141 -9.32 -13.36 -1.17
C ALA A 141 -9.07 -14.10 0.15
N GLY A 142 -10.08 -14.11 1.01
CA GLY A 142 -9.91 -14.73 2.32
C GLY A 142 -11.15 -14.69 3.20
N LEU A 143 -10.91 -14.98 4.47
CA LEU A 143 -11.91 -15.01 5.53
C LEU A 143 -11.44 -14.13 6.69
N SER A 144 -12.35 -13.33 7.26
CA SER A 144 -12.09 -12.69 8.55
C SER A 144 -13.22 -12.93 9.53
N LEU A 145 -12.87 -13.10 10.79
CA LEU A 145 -13.77 -13.17 11.93
C LEU A 145 -13.41 -12.03 12.87
N SER A 146 -14.32 -11.10 13.08
CA SER A 146 -14.14 -9.96 13.98
C SER A 146 -15.26 -9.89 15.00
N GLY A 147 -14.97 -9.35 16.18
CA GLY A 147 -15.94 -9.11 17.22
C GLY A 147 -15.33 -8.41 18.41
N ASN A 148 -16.20 -7.93 19.31
CA ASN A 148 -15.78 -7.29 20.55
C ASN A 148 -15.94 -8.26 21.72
N PHE A 149 -14.92 -8.39 22.56
CA PHE A 149 -14.99 -9.15 23.80
C PHE A 149 -15.52 -8.31 24.97
N THR A 150 -15.21 -7.01 24.91
CA THR A 150 -15.70 -5.98 25.82
C THR A 150 -15.97 -4.71 25.03
N GLU A 151 -16.50 -3.68 25.67
CA GLU A 151 -16.68 -2.35 25.06
C GLU A 151 -15.36 -1.76 24.55
N ASN A 152 -14.24 -2.16 25.14
CA ASN A 152 -12.92 -1.59 24.90
C ASN A 152 -11.96 -2.52 24.14
N VAL A 153 -12.27 -3.81 24.00
CA VAL A 153 -11.35 -4.79 23.42
C VAL A 153 -12.05 -5.61 22.38
N GLY A 154 -11.56 -5.52 21.17
CA GLY A 154 -11.99 -6.37 20.06
C GLY A 154 -10.91 -7.35 19.62
N ALA A 155 -11.24 -8.20 18.66
CA ALA A 155 -10.28 -9.00 17.92
C ALA A 155 -10.73 -9.18 16.47
N THR A 156 -9.75 -9.28 15.59
CA THR A 156 -9.94 -9.69 14.20
C THR A 156 -8.93 -10.80 13.89
N LEU A 157 -9.44 -12.00 13.67
CA LEU A 157 -8.68 -13.12 13.12
C LEU A 157 -8.94 -13.16 11.63
N PHE A 158 -7.89 -13.28 10.80
CA PHE A 158 -8.07 -13.39 9.37
C PHE A 158 -7.16 -14.45 8.74
N TRP A 159 -7.60 -14.97 7.61
CA TRP A 159 -6.82 -15.76 6.69
C TRP A 159 -6.97 -15.17 5.30
N VAL A 160 -5.86 -14.96 4.60
CA VAL A 160 -5.83 -14.50 3.21
C VAL A 160 -4.89 -15.38 2.40
N ARG A 161 -5.33 -15.79 1.24
CA ARG A 161 -4.48 -16.43 0.25
C ARG A 161 -3.77 -15.35 -0.55
N ALA A 162 -2.51 -15.08 -0.18
CA ALA A 162 -1.71 -14.03 -0.79
C ALA A 162 -1.26 -14.39 -2.22
N TYR A 163 -1.02 -15.69 -2.47
CA TYR A 163 -0.61 -16.20 -3.76
C TYR A 163 -1.09 -17.64 -3.99
N ASN A 164 -1.42 -17.98 -5.22
CA ASN A 164 -1.69 -19.32 -5.68
C ASN A 164 -1.40 -19.38 -7.19
N ASN A 165 -0.57 -20.29 -7.62
CA ASN A 165 -0.16 -20.38 -9.02
C ASN A 165 -1.23 -21.00 -9.93
N ASP A 166 -2.26 -21.64 -9.36
CA ASP A 166 -3.37 -22.30 -10.06
C ASP A 166 -2.92 -23.31 -11.16
N GLU A 167 -1.70 -23.78 -11.05
CA GLU A 167 -1.18 -24.83 -11.94
C GLU A 167 -1.67 -26.17 -11.43
N ARG A 168 -2.48 -26.85 -12.22
CA ARG A 168 -3.17 -28.11 -11.87
C ARG A 168 -2.24 -29.27 -11.52
N THR A 169 -0.94 -29.10 -11.63
CA THR A 169 0.07 -30.13 -11.54
C THR A 169 0.99 -29.98 -10.34
N VAL A 170 0.93 -28.87 -9.60
CA VAL A 170 1.86 -28.57 -8.52
C VAL A 170 1.10 -28.51 -7.20
N SER A 171 1.56 -29.24 -6.22
CA SER A 171 0.86 -29.45 -4.93
C SER A 171 1.48 -28.61 -3.84
N HIS A 172 2.09 -27.53 -3.94
CA HIS A 172 2.66 -26.70 -2.86
C HIS A 172 3.05 -25.31 -3.38
N ASP A 173 2.15 -24.68 -4.13
CA ASP A 173 2.37 -23.43 -4.85
C ASP A 173 1.67 -22.21 -4.23
N ALA A 174 1.06 -22.39 -3.07
CA ALA A 174 0.30 -21.33 -2.41
C ALA A 174 1.09 -20.63 -1.31
N MET A 175 0.79 -19.36 -1.12
CA MET A 175 1.19 -18.57 0.04
C MET A 175 -0.07 -18.13 0.79
N ASP A 176 -0.19 -18.56 2.02
CA ASP A 176 -1.29 -18.21 2.93
C ASP A 176 -0.77 -17.36 4.07
N VAL A 177 -1.56 -16.35 4.46
CA VAL A 177 -1.27 -15.49 5.61
C VAL A 177 -2.43 -15.63 6.61
N ILE A 178 -2.10 -15.88 7.87
CA ILE A 178 -3.02 -15.84 9.00
C ILE A 178 -2.59 -14.71 9.93
N GLY A 179 -3.52 -13.88 10.36
CA GLY A 179 -3.21 -12.77 11.26
C GLY A 179 -4.27 -12.60 12.33
N LEU A 180 -3.82 -12.09 13.47
CA LEU A 180 -4.65 -11.68 14.59
C LEU A 180 -4.30 -10.25 14.95
N ALA A 181 -5.28 -9.36 14.95
CA ALA A 181 -5.18 -8.01 15.49
C ALA A 181 -6.15 -7.86 16.66
N VAL A 182 -5.72 -7.18 17.71
CA VAL A 182 -6.50 -6.98 18.93
C VAL A 182 -6.64 -5.48 19.20
N PRO A 183 -7.57 -4.79 18.51
CA PRO A 183 -7.80 -3.37 18.78
C PRO A 183 -8.30 -3.17 20.21
N VAL A 184 -7.64 -2.26 20.91
CA VAL A 184 -7.96 -1.84 22.28
C VAL A 184 -8.20 -0.34 22.27
N GLN A 185 -9.32 0.10 22.82
CA GLN A 185 -9.69 1.51 22.86
C GLN A 185 -10.20 1.90 24.25
N PHE A 186 -9.51 2.83 24.89
CA PHE A 186 -9.95 3.52 26.09
C PHE A 186 -10.15 5.00 25.76
N ASP A 187 -10.67 5.76 26.75
CA ASP A 187 -10.76 7.21 26.56
C ASP A 187 -9.37 7.81 26.33
N GLY A 188 -9.19 8.41 25.15
CA GLY A 188 -7.93 9.03 24.73
C GLY A 188 -6.75 8.09 24.46
N ILE A 189 -6.93 6.76 24.45
CA ILE A 189 -5.88 5.78 24.12
C ILE A 189 -6.44 4.73 23.14
N ARG A 190 -5.76 4.53 22.03
CA ARG A 190 -6.00 3.41 21.10
C ARG A 190 -4.72 2.59 20.96
N MET A 191 -4.85 1.28 20.94
CA MET A 191 -3.73 0.35 20.71
C MET A 191 -4.17 -0.76 19.77
N ASN A 192 -3.24 -1.25 18.97
CA ASN A 192 -3.47 -2.36 18.05
C ASN A 192 -2.26 -3.32 18.08
N PRO A 193 -2.11 -4.16 19.13
CA PRO A 193 -1.18 -5.28 19.05
C PRO A 193 -1.63 -6.29 18.01
N PHE A 194 -0.67 -6.85 17.27
CA PHE A 194 -0.97 -7.83 16.23
C PHE A 194 0.13 -8.87 16.08
N GLY A 195 -0.23 -10.00 15.48
CA GLY A 195 0.68 -11.02 15.01
C GLY A 195 0.20 -11.60 13.69
N MET A 196 1.13 -11.92 12.78
CA MET A 196 0.84 -12.60 11.52
C MET A 196 1.82 -13.74 11.32
N TYR A 197 1.35 -14.78 10.66
CA TYR A 197 2.14 -15.91 10.19
C TYR A 197 1.81 -16.19 8.74
N SER A 198 2.84 -16.50 7.94
CA SER A 198 2.65 -16.93 6.56
C SER A 198 3.34 -18.28 6.32
N ALA A 199 2.58 -19.21 5.73
CA ALA A 199 3.09 -20.42 5.15
C ALA A 199 3.34 -20.20 3.66
N ILE A 200 4.56 -20.47 3.19
CA ILE A 200 4.97 -20.27 1.81
C ILE A 200 5.32 -21.63 1.22
N GLY A 201 4.59 -22.06 0.20
CA GLY A 201 4.81 -23.34 -0.47
C GLY A 201 6.14 -23.35 -1.22
N LYS A 202 6.80 -24.50 -1.27
CA LYS A 202 8.11 -24.66 -1.95
C LYS A 202 8.05 -24.40 -3.46
N ASP A 203 6.89 -24.56 -4.05
CA ASP A 203 6.65 -24.36 -5.49
C ASP A 203 5.97 -23.01 -5.79
N THR A 204 6.01 -22.07 -4.82
CA THR A 204 5.48 -20.71 -5.02
C THR A 204 6.40 -19.92 -5.94
N HIS A 205 5.91 -19.56 -7.14
CA HIS A 205 6.64 -18.75 -8.12
C HIS A 205 6.26 -17.27 -8.00
N PHE A 206 7.15 -16.46 -7.46
CA PHE A 206 6.88 -15.04 -7.22
C PHE A 206 7.06 -14.14 -8.46
N GLY A 207 7.66 -14.60 -9.54
CA GLY A 207 8.14 -13.69 -10.57
C GLY A 207 7.90 -14.04 -12.03
N ALA A 208 7.39 -15.21 -12.37
CA ALA A 208 7.23 -15.61 -13.77
C ALA A 208 5.75 -15.59 -14.21
N GLY A 209 5.39 -14.74 -15.17
CA GLY A 209 4.10 -14.80 -15.85
C GLY A 209 3.28 -13.53 -15.84
N ALA A 210 2.10 -13.58 -16.47
CA ALA A 210 1.19 -12.45 -16.69
C ALA A 210 0.60 -11.84 -15.38
N ASN A 211 0.75 -12.52 -14.27
CA ASN A 211 0.29 -12.08 -12.94
C ASN A 211 1.46 -11.72 -12.02
N ASN A 212 2.50 -11.15 -12.58
CA ASN A 212 3.74 -10.77 -11.92
C ASN A 212 3.51 -10.20 -10.51
N LYS A 213 3.85 -10.98 -9.48
CA LYS A 213 3.81 -10.61 -8.05
C LYS A 213 5.23 -10.32 -7.53
N THR A 214 6.07 -9.74 -8.36
CA THR A 214 7.43 -9.33 -7.99
C THR A 214 7.45 -8.45 -6.75
N GLY A 215 6.40 -7.67 -6.50
CA GLY A 215 6.25 -6.88 -5.29
C GLY A 215 6.26 -7.71 -4.00
N VAL A 216 5.58 -8.86 -3.99
CA VAL A 216 5.58 -9.77 -2.82
C VAL A 216 6.98 -10.37 -2.62
N ALA A 217 7.62 -10.85 -3.69
CA ALA A 217 8.99 -11.38 -3.63
C ALA A 217 9.99 -10.34 -3.11
N SER A 218 9.91 -9.13 -3.64
CA SER A 218 10.79 -8.02 -3.24
C SER A 218 10.64 -7.63 -1.77
N GLY A 219 9.45 -7.83 -1.20
CA GLY A 219 9.18 -7.59 0.21
C GLY A 219 9.61 -8.71 1.14
N LEU A 220 9.78 -9.94 0.65
CA LEU A 220 10.03 -11.13 1.47
C LEU A 220 11.44 -11.69 1.34
N LEU A 221 12.11 -11.49 0.20
CA LEU A 221 13.39 -12.08 -0.11
C LEU A 221 14.55 -11.09 0.07
N PRO A 222 15.78 -11.58 0.29
CA PRO A 222 16.97 -10.76 0.20
C PRO A 222 17.12 -10.16 -1.19
N VAL A 223 17.62 -8.95 -1.25
CA VAL A 223 17.88 -8.23 -2.51
C VAL A 223 18.83 -9.04 -3.41
N GLY A 224 18.52 -9.09 -4.71
CA GLY A 224 19.30 -9.82 -5.70
C GLY A 224 18.94 -11.30 -5.84
N THR A 225 18.07 -11.83 -4.96
CA THR A 225 17.61 -13.23 -5.02
C THR A 225 16.26 -13.39 -5.71
N GLU A 226 15.53 -12.33 -5.95
CA GLU A 226 14.14 -12.35 -6.45
C GLU A 226 13.99 -13.06 -7.80
N LYS A 227 14.97 -12.88 -8.69
CA LYS A 227 14.96 -13.54 -10.01
C LYS A 227 15.29 -15.03 -9.96
N ILE A 228 16.08 -15.42 -8.97
CA ILE A 228 16.58 -16.79 -8.85
C ILE A 228 15.52 -17.66 -8.17
N VAL A 229 14.85 -17.12 -7.18
CA VAL A 229 13.77 -17.81 -6.46
C VAL A 229 12.47 -17.83 -7.28
N ALA A 230 12.36 -17.01 -8.33
CA ALA A 230 11.22 -17.02 -9.25
C ALA A 230 11.01 -18.39 -9.95
N ASP A 231 12.05 -19.16 -10.12
CA ASP A 231 11.99 -20.43 -10.88
C ASP A 231 11.81 -21.68 -10.00
N SER A 232 12.33 -21.75 -8.80
CA SER A 232 12.03 -22.76 -7.77
C SER A 232 12.85 -22.58 -6.50
N HIS A 233 12.27 -22.86 -5.36
CA HIS A 233 12.99 -23.06 -4.10
C HIS A 233 12.63 -24.43 -3.53
N ASP A 234 13.62 -25.17 -3.07
CA ASP A 234 13.47 -26.58 -2.71
C ASP A 234 12.75 -26.82 -1.36
N ASN A 235 12.51 -25.75 -0.59
CA ASN A 235 11.99 -25.85 0.76
C ASN A 235 10.68 -25.05 0.94
N HIS A 236 9.82 -25.51 1.83
CA HIS A 236 8.74 -24.68 2.36
C HIS A 236 9.33 -23.52 3.15
N GLY A 237 8.83 -22.31 2.85
CA GLY A 237 9.17 -21.11 3.58
C GLY A 237 8.14 -20.80 4.66
N ASN A 238 8.55 -20.00 5.62
CA ASN A 238 7.65 -19.43 6.60
C ASN A 238 8.04 -17.98 6.91
N ALA A 239 7.04 -17.21 7.30
CA ALA A 239 7.25 -15.85 7.73
C ALA A 239 6.35 -15.53 8.92
N TRP A 240 6.79 -14.62 9.77
CA TRP A 240 5.98 -14.13 10.86
C TRP A 240 6.30 -12.67 11.16
N TRP A 241 5.29 -11.95 11.64
CA TRP A 241 5.38 -10.56 12.07
C TRP A 241 4.68 -10.41 13.41
N GLY A 242 5.22 -9.52 14.22
CA GLY A 242 4.57 -9.08 15.44
C GLY A 242 4.81 -7.60 15.65
N GLY A 243 3.81 -6.91 16.15
CA GLY A 243 3.93 -5.47 16.34
C GLY A 243 2.86 -4.90 17.26
N LEU A 244 3.07 -3.65 17.58
CA LEU A 244 2.15 -2.81 18.33
C LEU A 244 2.13 -1.43 17.71
N SER A 245 0.92 -0.93 17.47
CA SER A 245 0.69 0.48 17.20
C SER A 245 -0.15 1.07 18.33
N ALA A 246 0.19 2.25 18.77
CA ALA A 246 -0.53 2.96 19.84
C ALA A 246 -0.66 4.45 19.54
N GLU A 247 -1.79 5.02 19.96
CA GLU A 247 -2.10 6.44 19.84
C GLU A 247 -2.66 6.96 21.14
N MET A 248 -2.24 8.15 21.53
CA MET A 248 -2.69 8.85 22.73
C MET A 248 -3.15 10.27 22.39
N THR A 249 -4.37 10.59 22.82
CA THR A 249 -5.02 11.92 22.71
C THR A 249 -5.47 12.49 24.06
N LEU A 250 -5.01 11.89 25.18
CA LEU A 250 -5.34 12.33 26.54
C LEU A 250 -4.99 13.79 26.81
N PHE A 251 -3.95 14.30 26.16
CA PHE A 251 -3.50 15.67 26.29
C PHE A 251 -3.99 16.56 25.14
N SER A 252 -5.24 16.33 24.71
CA SER A 252 -5.85 17.16 23.65
C SER A 252 -5.57 18.65 23.90
N PRO A 253 -5.11 19.39 22.87
CA PRO A 253 -5.10 19.07 21.43
C PRO A 253 -3.85 18.34 20.93
N LEU A 254 -2.99 17.81 21.79
CA LEU A 254 -1.83 17.01 21.43
C LEU A 254 -2.24 15.56 21.14
N ARG A 255 -1.82 15.04 19.98
CA ARG A 255 -1.87 13.64 19.61
C ARG A 255 -0.44 13.09 19.52
N VAL A 256 -0.19 11.93 20.12
CA VAL A 256 1.07 11.20 19.97
C VAL A 256 0.76 9.79 19.51
N ALA A 257 1.48 9.30 18.50
CA ALA A 257 1.35 7.94 18.01
C ALA A 257 2.70 7.26 17.88
N VAL A 258 2.74 5.96 18.14
CA VAL A 258 3.94 5.13 18.04
C VAL A 258 3.61 3.84 17.31
N ASP A 259 4.55 3.36 16.48
CA ASP A 259 4.50 2.05 15.83
C ASP A 259 5.79 1.30 16.13
N GLY A 260 5.69 -0.03 16.33
CA GLY A 260 6.83 -0.92 16.45
C GLY A 260 6.49 -2.28 15.84
N ILE A 261 7.29 -2.74 14.88
CA ILE A 261 7.06 -3.98 14.14
C ILE A 261 8.37 -4.73 13.98
N TYR A 262 8.35 -6.03 14.19
CA TYR A 262 9.42 -6.94 13.81
C TYR A 262 8.85 -8.04 12.92
N GLY A 263 9.60 -8.40 11.88
CA GLY A 263 9.23 -9.48 10.97
C GLY A 263 10.43 -10.36 10.63
N LYS A 264 10.15 -11.62 10.32
CA LYS A 264 11.15 -12.58 9.86
C LYS A 264 10.55 -13.49 8.80
N VAL A 265 11.31 -13.70 7.73
CA VAL A 265 11.05 -14.70 6.68
C VAL A 265 12.21 -15.68 6.65
N ASP A 266 11.93 -16.95 6.46
CA ASP A 266 12.93 -18.00 6.26
C ASP A 266 12.44 -18.94 5.16
N MET A 267 13.13 -18.94 4.03
CA MET A 267 12.88 -19.82 2.88
C MET A 267 14.03 -20.79 2.65
N GLY A 268 14.90 -20.99 3.67
CA GLY A 268 16.02 -21.89 3.59
C GLY A 268 17.24 -21.28 2.93
N LYS A 269 17.91 -22.05 2.08
CA LYS A 269 19.16 -21.65 1.41
C LYS A 269 19.10 -21.95 -0.07
N MET A 270 19.83 -21.15 -0.82
CA MET A 270 20.13 -21.39 -2.22
C MET A 270 21.65 -21.40 -2.41
N GLY A 271 22.21 -22.59 -2.57
CA GLY A 271 23.66 -22.74 -2.53
C GLY A 271 24.24 -22.29 -1.18
N ASN A 272 25.11 -21.31 -1.20
CA ASN A 272 25.72 -20.74 0.00
C ASN A 272 24.95 -19.52 0.56
N GLN A 273 23.90 -19.06 -0.13
CA GLN A 273 23.15 -17.89 0.27
C GLN A 273 21.92 -18.27 1.11
N ASP A 274 21.74 -17.62 2.24
CA ASP A 274 20.53 -17.74 3.06
C ASP A 274 19.39 -16.92 2.41
N LEU A 275 18.25 -17.58 2.22
CA LEU A 275 17.01 -16.93 1.76
C LEU A 275 16.20 -16.48 2.99
N LYS A 276 16.83 -15.65 3.81
CA LYS A 276 16.26 -15.11 5.04
C LYS A 276 16.17 -13.61 4.97
N ARG A 277 15.09 -13.07 5.53
CA ARG A 277 14.96 -11.63 5.74
C ARG A 277 14.37 -11.41 7.11
N ALA A 278 15.05 -10.65 7.96
CA ALA A 278 14.60 -10.39 9.34
C ALA A 278 14.98 -8.98 9.76
N GLY A 279 13.97 -8.19 10.11
CA GLY A 279 14.22 -6.79 10.45
C GLY A 279 13.09 -6.17 11.23
N TRP A 280 13.25 -4.90 11.57
CA TRP A 280 12.32 -4.16 12.40
C TRP A 280 12.07 -2.74 11.88
N TYR A 281 10.98 -2.19 12.34
CA TYR A 281 10.54 -0.84 12.08
C TYR A 281 9.98 -0.23 13.35
N ALA A 282 10.27 1.06 13.57
CA ALA A 282 9.65 1.86 14.61
C ALA A 282 9.37 3.28 14.10
N ALA A 283 8.28 3.88 14.56
CA ALA A 283 7.93 5.25 14.24
C ALA A 283 7.31 5.97 15.44
N LEU A 284 7.44 7.30 15.43
CA LEU A 284 6.83 8.23 16.38
C LEU A 284 6.25 9.39 15.59
N ALA A 285 4.99 9.73 15.84
CA ALA A 285 4.35 10.91 15.31
C ALA A 285 3.76 11.74 16.46
N ALA A 286 3.89 13.06 16.38
CA ALA A 286 3.26 14.01 17.29
C ALA A 286 2.60 15.13 16.50
N GLU A 287 1.34 15.44 16.82
CA GLU A 287 0.55 16.48 16.17
C GLU A 287 -0.11 17.35 17.22
N TYR A 288 -0.20 18.64 16.93
CA TYR A 288 -0.85 19.61 17.83
C TYR A 288 -1.91 20.39 17.06
N LYS A 289 -3.18 20.15 17.33
CA LYS A 289 -4.29 20.81 16.63
C LYS A 289 -4.48 22.22 17.16
N THR A 290 -4.35 23.22 16.28
CA THR A 290 -4.74 24.62 16.53
C THR A 290 -6.00 24.97 15.78
N ASP A 291 -6.51 26.20 15.95
CA ASP A 291 -7.73 26.65 15.30
C ASP A 291 -7.60 26.78 13.77
N PHE A 292 -6.39 26.99 13.24
CA PHE A 292 -6.16 27.27 11.82
C PHE A 292 -5.23 26.28 11.12
N ALA A 293 -4.56 25.41 11.87
CA ALA A 293 -3.64 24.40 11.32
C ALA A 293 -3.33 23.32 12.35
N THR A 294 -2.78 22.19 11.86
CA THR A 294 -2.30 21.08 12.69
C THR A 294 -0.82 20.84 12.37
N PRO A 295 0.14 21.50 13.09
CA PRO A 295 1.54 21.15 13.00
C PRO A 295 1.80 19.73 13.50
N GLY A 296 2.65 19.01 12.79
CA GLY A 296 3.03 17.63 13.09
C GLY A 296 4.51 17.38 12.81
N LEU A 297 5.04 16.37 13.51
CA LEU A 297 6.37 15.83 13.31
C LEU A 297 6.31 14.32 13.36
N THR A 298 6.85 13.67 12.32
CA THR A 298 6.94 12.20 12.24
C THR A 298 8.39 11.80 12.09
N PHE A 299 8.82 10.83 12.87
CA PHE A 299 10.11 10.16 12.75
C PHE A 299 9.90 8.66 12.56
N TRP A 300 10.71 8.04 11.70
CA TRP A 300 10.74 6.59 11.54
C TRP A 300 12.14 6.07 11.37
N TYR A 301 12.32 4.80 11.67
CA TYR A 301 13.51 4.02 11.38
C TYR A 301 13.10 2.59 11.01
N ALA A 302 13.61 2.11 9.90
CA ALA A 302 13.52 0.72 9.48
C ALA A 302 14.92 0.16 9.22
N SER A 303 15.17 -1.05 9.70
CA SER A 303 16.46 -1.73 9.51
C SER A 303 16.77 -1.93 8.02
N GLY A 304 18.05 -1.90 7.67
CA GLY A 304 18.60 -2.08 6.32
C GLY A 304 19.62 -3.21 6.31
N ASP A 305 20.00 -3.61 5.11
CA ASP A 305 20.98 -4.67 4.88
C ASP A 305 22.34 -4.33 5.49
N ASP A 306 23.00 -5.31 6.05
CA ASP A 306 24.40 -5.22 6.51
C ASP A 306 25.40 -5.39 5.35
N ALA A 307 26.66 -5.72 5.62
CA ALA A 307 27.68 -5.88 4.60
C ALA A 307 27.76 -7.30 4.01
N ASN A 308 27.04 -8.26 4.55
CA ASN A 308 27.13 -9.66 4.19
C ASN A 308 25.87 -10.15 3.47
N ALA A 309 25.90 -10.16 2.15
CA ALA A 309 24.76 -10.61 1.34
C ALA A 309 24.46 -12.12 1.44
N LEU A 310 25.37 -12.92 2.04
CA LEU A 310 25.21 -14.38 2.06
C LEU A 310 24.38 -14.91 3.25
N ASP A 311 24.25 -14.15 4.33
CA ASP A 311 23.50 -14.56 5.51
C ASP A 311 22.05 -14.05 5.56
N GLY A 312 21.61 -13.39 4.49
CA GLY A 312 20.23 -12.94 4.29
C GLY A 312 20.09 -11.44 4.11
N SER A 313 19.06 -10.86 4.72
CA SER A 313 18.74 -9.42 4.71
C SER A 313 18.19 -9.00 6.07
N GLU A 314 18.64 -7.87 6.60
CA GLU A 314 18.17 -7.28 7.85
C GLU A 314 17.07 -6.23 7.62
N ARG A 315 16.62 -6.05 6.38
CA ARG A 315 15.48 -5.19 6.09
C ARG A 315 14.20 -5.80 6.66
N MET A 316 13.31 -4.98 7.22
CA MET A 316 12.01 -5.46 7.67
C MET A 316 11.26 -6.11 6.50
N PRO A 317 10.81 -7.37 6.59
CA PRO A 317 10.01 -7.98 5.55
C PRO A 317 8.59 -7.39 5.51
N VAL A 318 8.06 -7.21 4.30
CA VAL A 318 6.69 -6.73 4.04
C VAL A 318 6.03 -7.62 3.00
N ILE A 319 4.72 -7.84 3.10
CA ILE A 319 3.96 -8.57 2.07
C ILE A 319 3.43 -7.60 1.03
N ASP A 320 2.73 -6.60 1.49
CA ASP A 320 2.16 -5.52 0.69
C ASP A 320 2.05 -4.31 1.63
N SER A 321 2.68 -3.22 1.29
CA SER A 321 2.67 -1.98 2.04
C SER A 321 2.32 -0.84 1.10
N ASP A 322 1.62 0.17 1.62
CA ASP A 322 1.21 1.34 0.86
C ASP A 322 1.38 2.58 1.73
N VAL A 323 2.67 2.86 2.04
CA VAL A 323 3.06 3.94 2.94
C VAL A 323 2.58 5.28 2.41
N ALA A 324 1.75 5.97 3.21
CA ALA A 324 1.14 7.24 2.87
C ALA A 324 1.74 8.39 3.71
N LEU A 325 3.01 8.74 3.47
CA LEU A 325 3.71 9.83 4.17
C LEU A 325 3.65 11.14 3.40
N THR A 326 4.21 11.17 2.20
CA THR A 326 4.34 12.38 1.37
C THR A 326 3.56 12.22 0.08
N SER A 327 3.24 13.34 -0.57
CA SER A 327 2.36 13.30 -1.76
C SER A 327 3.10 12.99 -3.05
N PHE A 328 4.42 12.96 -3.04
CA PHE A 328 5.24 12.66 -4.23
C PHE A 328 6.19 11.47 -4.02
N GLY A 329 6.89 11.40 -2.91
CA GLY A 329 7.80 10.29 -2.59
C GLY A 329 7.06 9.01 -2.26
N TYR A 330 5.95 9.13 -1.55
CA TYR A 330 5.06 8.04 -1.14
C TYR A 330 3.62 8.26 -1.63
N ASP A 331 2.67 7.40 -1.29
CA ASP A 331 1.26 7.51 -1.75
C ASP A 331 0.38 8.31 -0.78
N GLY A 332 0.93 9.37 -0.17
CA GLY A 332 0.21 10.28 0.74
C GLY A 332 -0.56 11.41 0.05
N GLY A 333 -0.67 11.42 -1.28
CA GLY A 333 -1.34 12.45 -2.05
C GLY A 333 -2.84 12.21 -2.24
N MET A 334 -3.56 13.28 -2.63
CA MET A 334 -4.98 13.24 -2.97
C MET A 334 -5.24 12.67 -4.38
N TYR A 335 -4.32 12.91 -5.31
CA TYR A 335 -4.33 12.32 -6.62
C TYR A 335 -3.64 10.96 -6.57
N ASN A 336 -4.42 9.90 -6.72
CA ASN A 336 -3.88 8.55 -6.70
C ASN A 336 -2.97 8.32 -7.91
N ARG A 337 -1.68 8.21 -7.63
CA ARG A 337 -0.64 7.98 -8.62
C ARG A 337 -0.29 6.49 -8.68
N SER A 338 -0.02 6.01 -9.88
CA SER A 338 0.47 4.64 -10.06
C SER A 338 1.97 4.47 -9.78
N ASN A 339 2.69 5.59 -9.60
CA ASN A 339 4.14 5.59 -9.39
C ASN A 339 4.52 6.68 -8.39
N THR A 340 5.00 6.26 -7.24
CA THR A 340 5.64 7.11 -6.24
C THR A 340 7.14 7.17 -6.50
N PHE A 341 7.81 8.26 -6.10
CA PHE A 341 9.25 8.42 -6.32
C PHE A 341 10.08 7.45 -5.47
N ASN A 342 9.74 7.30 -4.20
CA ASN A 342 10.45 6.43 -3.25
C ASN A 342 9.79 5.04 -3.11
N GLY A 343 8.60 4.84 -3.68
CA GLY A 343 7.87 3.58 -3.60
C GLY A 343 6.82 3.53 -2.49
N THR A 344 6.40 2.33 -2.13
CA THR A 344 5.32 2.07 -1.17
C THR A 344 5.80 1.39 0.12
N ASP A 345 7.11 1.09 0.22
CA ASP A 345 7.74 0.41 1.35
C ASP A 345 8.71 1.35 2.07
N ILE A 346 8.77 1.27 3.37
CA ILE A 346 9.62 2.10 4.24
C ILE A 346 10.92 1.40 4.66
N SER A 347 11.06 0.10 4.39
CA SER A 347 12.21 -0.71 4.82
C SER A 347 13.52 -0.19 4.24
N GLY A 348 14.60 -0.32 5.01
CA GLY A 348 15.93 0.16 4.57
C GLY A 348 16.09 1.67 4.61
N SER A 349 15.25 2.40 5.38
CA SER A 349 15.33 3.85 5.50
C SER A 349 15.02 4.35 6.91
N TRP A 350 15.50 5.53 7.24
CA TRP A 350 15.00 6.33 8.33
C TRP A 350 14.72 7.75 7.85
N GLY A 351 13.83 8.46 8.52
CA GLY A 351 13.56 9.83 8.15
C GLY A 351 12.82 10.61 9.22
N ILE A 352 12.75 11.89 8.95
CA ILE A 352 11.98 12.87 9.72
C ILE A 352 11.15 13.69 8.76
N MET A 353 9.88 13.89 9.09
CA MET A 353 8.96 14.72 8.34
C MET A 353 8.32 15.73 9.27
N ALA A 354 8.38 17.01 8.89
CA ALA A 354 7.58 18.06 9.47
C ALA A 354 6.39 18.33 8.55
N GLU A 355 5.21 18.50 9.14
CA GLU A 355 3.99 18.77 8.40
C GLU A 355 3.18 19.89 9.05
N LEU A 356 2.41 20.59 8.24
CA LEU A 356 1.42 21.54 8.67
C LEU A 356 0.14 21.26 7.88
N LYS A 357 -0.78 20.54 8.51
CA LYS A 357 -2.07 20.14 7.93
C LYS A 357 -3.18 21.12 8.27
N ASP A 358 -4.30 20.96 7.57
CA ASP A 358 -5.55 21.68 7.83
C ASP A 358 -5.41 23.21 7.82
N ILE A 359 -4.43 23.75 7.08
CA ILE A 359 -4.28 25.19 6.93
C ILE A 359 -5.51 25.72 6.20
N SER A 360 -6.38 26.45 6.88
CA SER A 360 -7.62 26.94 6.31
C SER A 360 -7.93 28.35 6.80
N PHE A 361 -7.94 29.30 5.87
CA PHE A 361 -8.31 30.71 6.09
C PHE A 361 -9.56 31.10 5.29
N ILE A 362 -9.96 30.24 4.36
CA ILE A 362 -11.12 30.42 3.48
C ILE A 362 -11.97 29.16 3.58
N GLU A 363 -13.29 29.35 3.73
CA GLU A 363 -14.23 28.25 3.79
C GLU A 363 -14.08 27.28 2.61
N ALA A 364 -14.13 26.00 2.86
CA ALA A 364 -13.97 24.91 1.90
C ALA A 364 -12.58 24.79 1.24
N LEU A 365 -11.63 25.69 1.50
CA LEU A 365 -10.26 25.63 1.01
C LEU A 365 -9.32 25.23 2.16
N SER A 366 -8.55 24.15 1.97
CA SER A 366 -7.51 23.74 2.91
C SER A 366 -6.20 23.47 2.19
N HIS A 367 -5.11 23.72 2.89
CA HIS A 367 -3.76 23.47 2.41
C HIS A 367 -3.02 22.55 3.37
N GLU A 368 -2.04 21.86 2.85
CA GLU A 368 -1.12 21.03 3.59
C GLU A 368 0.30 21.26 3.07
N PHE A 369 1.23 21.44 3.99
CA PHE A 369 2.65 21.56 3.70
C PHE A 369 3.41 20.43 4.39
N ARG A 370 4.31 19.77 3.68
CA ARG A 370 5.20 18.73 4.23
C ARG A 370 6.64 18.99 3.80
N ALA A 371 7.56 18.72 4.71
CA ALA A 371 8.99 18.71 4.42
C ALA A 371 9.62 17.46 5.08
N ALA A 372 10.26 16.63 4.29
CA ALA A 372 10.85 15.38 4.75
C ALA A 372 12.33 15.27 4.38
N MET A 373 13.11 14.65 5.27
CA MET A 373 14.45 14.16 5.01
C MET A 373 14.45 12.65 5.23
N ILE A 374 14.92 11.91 4.24
CA ILE A 374 14.99 10.45 4.25
C ILE A 374 16.43 10.04 4.00
N LYS A 375 16.92 9.08 4.74
CA LYS A 375 18.28 8.53 4.59
C LYS A 375 18.22 7.01 4.59
N GLY A 376 19.05 6.38 3.75
CA GLY A 376 19.17 4.92 3.74
C GLY A 376 19.82 4.35 4.99
N THR A 377 19.44 3.11 5.31
CA THR A 377 20.04 2.29 6.37
C THR A 377 20.78 1.08 5.80
N ASN A 378 20.74 0.84 4.49
CA ASN A 378 21.44 -0.27 3.85
C ASN A 378 22.96 0.00 3.77
N ASN A 379 23.75 -1.05 3.97
CA ASN A 379 25.22 -0.95 3.88
C ASN A 379 25.67 -0.71 2.43
N THR A 380 26.71 0.10 2.27
CA THR A 380 27.29 0.42 0.96
C THR A 380 27.94 -0.78 0.28
N GLU A 381 28.34 -1.79 1.05
CA GLU A 381 29.00 -3.00 0.52
C GLU A 381 28.07 -3.81 -0.38
N MET A 382 26.76 -3.75 -0.15
CA MET A 382 25.78 -4.40 -1.03
C MET A 382 25.85 -3.89 -2.47
N VAL A 383 26.19 -2.62 -2.66
CA VAL A 383 26.39 -2.02 -4.00
C VAL A 383 27.81 -2.28 -4.49
N ARG A 384 28.83 -2.11 -3.65
CA ARG A 384 30.24 -2.32 -4.03
C ARG A 384 30.54 -3.75 -4.44
N SER A 385 29.93 -4.73 -3.81
CA SER A 385 30.09 -6.15 -4.16
C SER A 385 29.26 -6.55 -5.40
N GLY A 386 28.41 -5.66 -5.91
CA GLY A 386 27.58 -5.92 -7.07
C GLY A 386 26.31 -6.74 -6.81
N VAL A 387 25.94 -6.97 -5.55
CA VAL A 387 24.65 -7.59 -5.18
C VAL A 387 23.51 -6.67 -5.62
N VAL A 388 23.65 -5.38 -5.37
CA VAL A 388 22.80 -4.34 -5.97
C VAL A 388 23.61 -3.67 -7.08
N ALA A 389 23.09 -3.70 -8.29
CA ALA A 389 23.77 -3.09 -9.42
C ALA A 389 23.83 -1.56 -9.30
N HIS A 390 24.94 -0.95 -9.77
CA HIS A 390 25.19 0.49 -9.68
C HIS A 390 24.15 1.36 -10.41
N ASP A 391 23.30 0.78 -11.23
CA ASP A 391 22.20 1.44 -11.96
C ASP A 391 20.82 1.02 -11.47
N ALA A 392 20.75 0.27 -10.35
CA ALA A 392 19.51 -0.35 -9.89
C ALA A 392 18.89 0.31 -8.63
N MET A 393 19.37 1.49 -8.18
CA MET A 393 18.87 2.16 -6.98
C MET A 393 17.33 2.19 -6.89
N ALA A 394 16.68 2.42 -8.00
CA ALA A 394 15.23 2.62 -8.07
C ALA A 394 14.45 1.39 -8.57
N THR A 395 15.13 0.27 -8.81
CA THR A 395 14.52 -0.95 -9.38
C THR A 395 14.61 -2.14 -8.46
N VAL A 396 15.14 -1.94 -7.25
CA VAL A 396 15.33 -2.99 -6.25
C VAL A 396 14.21 -2.93 -5.22
N GLY A 397 13.27 -3.85 -5.35
CA GLY A 397 12.18 -3.94 -4.38
C GLY A 397 11.02 -2.98 -4.65
N ASN A 398 10.26 -2.69 -3.60
CA ASN A 398 9.09 -1.81 -3.63
C ASN A 398 9.42 -0.36 -3.27
N ASN A 399 10.69 -0.05 -3.02
CA ASN A 399 11.20 1.29 -2.72
C ASN A 399 12.59 1.51 -3.32
N MET A 400 13.08 2.75 -3.26
CA MET A 400 14.46 3.07 -3.61
C MET A 400 15.42 2.38 -2.64
N TYR A 401 16.48 1.78 -3.17
CA TYR A 401 17.54 1.18 -2.37
C TYR A 401 18.56 2.27 -1.96
N LEU A 402 18.26 2.94 -0.85
CA LEU A 402 19.14 3.97 -0.30
C LEU A 402 20.16 3.34 0.65
N THR A 403 21.44 3.65 0.44
CA THR A 403 22.50 3.27 1.37
C THR A 403 22.70 4.29 2.48
N THR A 404 23.51 3.98 3.47
CA THR A 404 23.88 4.91 4.54
C THR A 404 24.58 6.19 4.05
N LYS A 405 24.95 6.26 2.77
CA LYS A 405 25.53 7.44 2.11
C LYS A 405 24.52 8.29 1.38
N ASP A 406 23.32 7.77 1.12
CA ASP A 406 22.33 8.42 0.28
C ASP A 406 21.28 9.14 1.13
N LYS A 407 20.80 10.28 0.64
CA LYS A 407 19.75 11.09 1.25
C LYS A 407 18.76 11.56 0.19
N LEU A 408 17.54 11.71 0.61
CA LEU A 408 16.46 12.29 -0.18
C LEU A 408 15.78 13.39 0.65
N TRP A 409 15.59 14.54 0.04
CA TRP A 409 14.84 15.64 0.60
C TRP A 409 13.56 15.81 -0.21
N GLU A 410 12.45 16.01 0.47
CA GLU A 410 11.18 16.23 -0.18
C GLU A 410 10.45 17.40 0.45
N VAL A 411 9.80 18.21 -0.39
CA VAL A 411 8.89 19.27 0.03
C VAL A 411 7.61 19.14 -0.80
N ASN A 412 6.46 19.15 -0.13
CA ASN A 412 5.15 19.14 -0.77
C ASN A 412 4.32 20.34 -0.33
N PHE A 413 3.49 20.81 -1.24
CA PHE A 413 2.41 21.76 -0.97
C PHE A 413 1.16 21.30 -1.69
N ASP A 414 0.17 20.89 -0.91
CA ASP A 414 -1.06 20.33 -1.40
C ASP A 414 -2.23 21.23 -1.01
N SER A 415 -3.20 21.39 -1.90
CA SER A 415 -4.36 22.22 -1.70
C SER A 415 -5.61 21.48 -2.15
N GLN A 416 -6.69 21.58 -1.39
CA GLN A 416 -7.99 21.06 -1.79
C GLN A 416 -9.08 22.10 -1.60
N TYR A 417 -9.99 22.16 -2.56
CA TYR A 417 -11.15 23.03 -2.54
C TYR A 417 -12.43 22.20 -2.75
N LYS A 418 -13.30 22.21 -1.76
CA LYS A 418 -14.63 21.57 -1.84
C LYS A 418 -15.58 22.50 -2.58
N LEU A 419 -15.69 22.32 -3.91
CA LEU A 419 -16.48 23.18 -4.77
C LEU A 419 -18.00 23.00 -4.53
N TYR A 420 -18.42 21.73 -4.36
CA TYR A 420 -19.78 21.33 -4.01
C TYR A 420 -19.76 20.14 -3.07
N GLU A 421 -20.88 19.77 -2.49
CA GLU A 421 -21.02 18.48 -1.83
C GLU A 421 -20.64 17.36 -2.80
N GLY A 422 -19.70 16.53 -2.41
CA GLY A 422 -19.17 15.45 -3.24
C GLY A 422 -18.15 15.88 -4.31
N LEU A 423 -17.97 17.15 -4.66
CA LEU A 423 -17.00 17.59 -5.69
C LEU A 423 -15.83 18.37 -5.10
N THR A 424 -14.65 17.80 -5.21
CA THR A 424 -13.40 18.36 -4.70
C THR A 424 -12.41 18.58 -5.85
N LEU A 425 -11.79 19.76 -5.88
CA LEU A 425 -10.62 20.06 -6.68
C LEU A 425 -9.39 19.92 -5.80
N ALA A 426 -8.34 19.29 -6.31
CA ALA A 426 -7.06 19.17 -5.60
C ALA A 426 -5.91 19.61 -6.50
N PHE A 427 -4.95 20.30 -5.91
CA PHE A 427 -3.71 20.72 -6.54
C PHE A 427 -2.56 20.32 -5.64
N GLU A 428 -1.56 19.65 -6.17
CA GLU A 428 -0.41 19.11 -5.45
C GLU A 428 0.87 19.52 -6.15
N LEU A 429 1.81 20.00 -5.37
CA LEU A 429 3.17 20.33 -5.79
C LEU A 429 4.16 19.52 -4.96
N GLY A 430 5.12 18.91 -5.62
CA GLY A 430 6.21 18.18 -4.98
C GLY A 430 7.56 18.52 -5.59
N TYR A 431 8.55 18.64 -4.72
CA TYR A 431 9.95 18.76 -5.10
C TYR A 431 10.77 17.75 -4.34
N ILE A 432 11.58 16.98 -5.05
CA ILE A 432 12.50 16.01 -4.47
C ILE A 432 13.92 16.31 -4.93
N TYR A 433 14.84 16.34 -3.98
CA TYR A 433 16.27 16.36 -4.21
C TYR A 433 16.92 15.09 -3.68
N LEU A 434 17.46 14.29 -4.59
CA LEU A 434 18.22 13.08 -4.28
C LEU A 434 19.71 13.43 -4.23
N GLU A 435 20.34 13.18 -3.09
CA GLU A 435 21.77 13.26 -2.86
C GLU A 435 22.34 11.84 -2.76
N ALA A 436 22.71 11.27 -3.91
CA ALA A 436 23.27 9.92 -4.01
C ALA A 436 24.80 9.95 -4.02
N ASP A 437 25.43 8.91 -3.45
CA ASP A 437 26.87 8.78 -3.44
C ASP A 437 27.40 8.43 -4.85
N LYS A 438 28.26 9.29 -5.37
CA LYS A 438 28.78 9.20 -6.74
C LYS A 438 29.73 8.01 -6.97
N GLU A 439 30.34 7.50 -5.91
CA GLU A 439 31.24 6.36 -6.00
C GLU A 439 30.47 5.03 -6.03
N LEU A 440 29.23 5.05 -5.49
CA LEU A 440 28.36 3.88 -5.46
C LEU A 440 27.44 3.82 -6.67
N TRP A 441 26.91 4.97 -7.08
CA TRP A 441 25.89 5.07 -8.11
C TRP A 441 26.45 5.82 -9.32
N ASN A 442 26.17 5.35 -10.50
CA ASN A 442 26.53 6.06 -11.72
C ASN A 442 25.88 7.47 -11.72
N ASP A 443 26.44 8.43 -12.49
CA ASP A 443 26.00 9.86 -12.54
C ASP A 443 24.51 10.09 -12.82
N LEU A 444 23.75 9.02 -12.98
CA LEU A 444 22.31 8.96 -13.31
C LEU A 444 21.37 9.48 -12.23
N TYR A 445 21.83 9.60 -10.98
CA TYR A 445 20.95 9.80 -9.82
C TYR A 445 21.11 11.14 -9.11
N LYS A 446 21.84 12.06 -9.69
CA LYS A 446 21.98 13.43 -9.17
C LYS A 446 20.90 14.30 -9.74
N GLU A 447 19.70 14.29 -9.14
CA GLU A 447 18.70 15.08 -9.81
C GLU A 447 17.64 15.66 -8.90
N ASN A 448 17.30 16.90 -9.22
CA ASN A 448 16.11 17.57 -8.76
C ASN A 448 14.92 17.02 -9.53
N ASN A 449 13.85 16.69 -8.83
CA ASN A 449 12.60 16.26 -9.44
C ASN A 449 11.48 17.16 -8.97
N PHE A 450 10.70 17.64 -9.90
CA PHE A 450 9.52 18.45 -9.64
C PHE A 450 8.29 17.74 -10.17
N GLN A 451 7.21 17.79 -9.42
CA GLN A 451 5.92 17.30 -9.85
C GLN A 451 4.82 18.28 -9.49
N ALA A 452 3.88 18.45 -10.42
CA ALA A 452 2.61 19.11 -10.18
C ALA A 452 1.48 18.14 -10.56
N ALA A 453 0.39 18.15 -9.80
CA ALA A 453 -0.81 17.43 -10.16
C ALA A 453 -2.05 18.27 -9.86
N PHE A 454 -3.06 18.11 -10.71
CA PHE A 454 -4.39 18.66 -10.51
C PHE A 454 -5.40 17.54 -10.68
N SER A 455 -6.36 17.44 -9.78
CA SER A 455 -7.41 16.45 -9.90
C SER A 455 -8.79 17.02 -9.55
N VAL A 456 -9.79 16.44 -10.19
CA VAL A 456 -11.20 16.66 -9.92
C VAL A 456 -11.78 15.34 -9.45
N THR A 457 -12.29 15.33 -8.24
CA THR A 457 -12.85 14.12 -7.62
C THR A 457 -14.32 14.35 -7.28
N TYR A 458 -15.18 13.51 -7.84
CA TYR A 458 -16.62 13.47 -7.51
C TYR A 458 -16.93 12.20 -6.73
N LYS A 459 -17.47 12.35 -5.53
CA LYS A 459 -17.99 11.26 -4.68
C LYS A 459 -19.52 11.27 -4.72
N PHE A 460 -20.12 10.12 -4.87
CA PHE A 460 -21.57 9.93 -4.95
C PHE A 460 -22.03 8.74 -4.13
#